data_01fdc8f1660f9c8bfa4cb9e34962f6dc
#
_entry.id   01fdc8f1660f9c8bfa4cb9e34962f6dc
#
_cell.length_a   1.000
_cell.length_b   1.000
_cell.length_c   1.000
_cell.angle_alpha   90.00
_cell.angle_beta   90.00
_cell.angle_gamma   90.00
#
_symmetry.space_group_name_H-M   'P 1'
#
loop_
_entity.id
_entity.type
_entity.pdbx_description
1 polymer ?
#
loop_
_entity_poly.entity_id
_entity_poly.type
_entity_poly.pdbx_seq_one_letter_code
_entity_poly.pdbx_strand_id
1 'polypeptide(L)'
;VVAIFASFLLASIAAALTGALWAYAWLAAELVLGSIRLVLMMKALAKAKAAQQTEMIVAPIWAGLTSMTLISAGCYQCVRSGVLPLILMAGIGLANLIGGISSRNAGTPRYGILLICILTLPFAVATILSPIPFLFLIGLQTPLYTAGMIFLLLENHKVLLDLHHLERNNRRMAHHDLLTGLPNRAFSQELFSDLLAAPCPEEASRKSKLTVFCLDLDGFKAVNDGFGHAAGDAVLVAVANRLRTSVRDGDFVCRLGGDEFVVLLPNIDPDQAADAARRIIVQVSEPFDVAPEARIGVSIGIASAPWDGNSADELLSAADRAMYAAKRRGKGGFVFHASVCEAPSLVPSDTAFAGFGPASYPQGAKSMAGA
;
A
#
# COMPACT_ATOMS: atom_id res chain seq x y z
N VAL A 1 -3.53 -21.59 17.72
CA VAL A 1 -4.20 -22.02 18.97
C VAL A 1 -5.11 -23.19 18.69
N VAL A 2 -6.09 -23.11 17.75
CA VAL A 2 -7.06 -24.20 17.46
C VAL A 2 -6.37 -25.52 17.09
N ALA A 3 -5.35 -25.48 16.21
CA ALA A 3 -4.61 -26.69 15.80
C ALA A 3 -3.90 -27.40 16.97
N ILE A 4 -3.35 -26.64 17.90
CA ILE A 4 -2.69 -27.19 19.11
C ILE A 4 -3.74 -27.87 20.00
N PHE A 5 -4.89 -27.25 20.17
CA PHE A 5 -5.98 -27.83 20.99
C PHE A 5 -6.53 -29.11 20.37
N ALA A 6 -6.74 -29.13 19.07
CA ALA A 6 -7.27 -30.31 18.36
C ALA A 6 -6.27 -31.49 18.41
N SER A 7 -4.98 -31.22 18.23
CA SER A 7 -3.93 -32.24 18.34
C SER A 7 -3.78 -32.80 19.75
N PHE A 8 -3.78 -31.91 20.75
CA PHE A 8 -3.72 -32.28 22.17
C PHE A 8 -4.93 -33.14 22.56
N LEU A 9 -6.14 -32.75 22.13
CA LEU A 9 -7.35 -33.54 22.40
C LEU A 9 -7.26 -34.95 21.79
N LEU A 10 -6.83 -35.04 20.53
CA LEU A 10 -6.68 -36.34 19.84
C LEU A 10 -5.62 -37.19 20.54
N ALA A 11 -4.47 -36.64 20.94
CA ALA A 11 -3.44 -37.36 21.66
C ALA A 11 -3.93 -37.85 23.05
N SER A 12 -4.72 -37.02 23.76
CA SER A 12 -5.33 -37.37 25.04
C SER A 12 -6.30 -38.56 24.90
N ILE A 13 -7.14 -38.52 23.89
CA ILE A 13 -8.09 -39.60 23.59
C ILE A 13 -7.33 -40.87 23.17
N ALA A 14 -6.28 -40.76 22.37
CA ALA A 14 -5.44 -41.86 21.99
C ALA A 14 -4.79 -42.54 23.20
N ALA A 15 -4.27 -41.75 24.16
CA ALA A 15 -3.72 -42.26 25.37
C ALA A 15 -4.76 -43.00 26.25
N ALA A 16 -5.96 -42.42 26.38
CA ALA A 16 -7.07 -43.01 27.14
C ALA A 16 -7.59 -44.30 26.55
N LEU A 17 -7.75 -44.39 25.22
CA LEU A 17 -8.31 -45.55 24.55
C LEU A 17 -7.31 -46.68 24.35
N THR A 18 -6.03 -46.40 24.14
CA THR A 18 -5.03 -47.43 23.82
C THR A 18 -4.17 -47.85 25.02
N GLY A 19 -3.99 -46.97 26.00
CA GLY A 19 -3.03 -47.20 27.10
C GLY A 19 -1.59 -47.41 26.65
N ALA A 20 -1.28 -47.14 25.37
CA ALA A 20 -0.01 -47.46 24.75
C ALA A 20 1.04 -46.38 25.01
N LEU A 21 2.30 -46.78 25.16
CA LEU A 21 3.41 -45.89 25.42
C LEU A 21 3.58 -44.77 24.37
N TRP A 22 3.35 -45.11 23.10
CA TRP A 22 3.43 -44.15 22.01
C TRP A 22 2.42 -42.98 22.16
N ALA A 23 1.20 -43.28 22.66
CA ALA A 23 0.17 -42.23 22.82
C ALA A 23 0.50 -41.30 23.98
N TYR A 24 1.04 -41.79 25.08
CA TYR A 24 1.57 -40.96 26.20
C TYR A 24 2.77 -40.13 25.77
N ALA A 25 3.68 -40.74 24.98
CA ALA A 25 4.82 -40.00 24.42
C ALA A 25 4.39 -38.88 23.48
N TRP A 26 3.39 -39.10 22.63
CA TRP A 26 2.82 -38.10 21.76
C TRP A 26 2.16 -36.96 22.58
N LEU A 27 1.35 -37.31 23.57
CA LEU A 27 0.70 -36.33 24.45
C LEU A 27 1.74 -35.46 25.19
N ALA A 28 2.78 -36.06 25.70
CA ALA A 28 3.88 -35.33 26.37
C ALA A 28 4.59 -34.38 25.39
N ALA A 29 4.88 -34.85 24.18
CA ALA A 29 5.50 -34.01 23.13
C ALA A 29 4.62 -32.83 22.72
N GLU A 30 3.30 -33.01 22.59
CA GLU A 30 2.33 -31.95 22.30
C GLU A 30 2.28 -30.92 23.43
N LEU A 31 2.32 -31.35 24.69
CA LEU A 31 2.37 -30.45 25.85
C LEU A 31 3.63 -29.57 25.84
N VAL A 32 4.80 -30.19 25.64
CA VAL A 32 6.07 -29.47 25.58
C VAL A 32 6.10 -28.48 24.42
N LEU A 33 5.76 -28.95 23.22
CA LEU A 33 5.80 -28.14 22.01
C LEU A 33 4.76 -27.01 22.07
N GLY A 34 3.55 -27.30 22.56
CA GLY A 34 2.49 -26.33 22.79
C GLY A 34 2.88 -25.23 23.77
N SER A 35 3.54 -25.61 24.88
CA SER A 35 4.05 -24.69 25.88
C SER A 35 5.14 -23.75 25.29
N ILE A 36 6.09 -24.31 24.56
CA ILE A 36 7.15 -23.52 23.89
C ILE A 36 6.52 -22.51 22.92
N ARG A 37 5.55 -22.94 22.11
CA ARG A 37 4.86 -22.06 21.16
C ARG A 37 4.06 -20.95 21.85
N LEU A 38 3.40 -21.25 22.94
CA LEU A 38 2.66 -20.25 23.72
C LEU A 38 3.61 -19.19 24.27
N VAL A 39 4.75 -19.60 24.84
CA VAL A 39 5.77 -18.66 25.34
C VAL A 39 6.34 -17.79 24.21
N LEU A 40 6.67 -18.38 23.06
CA LEU A 40 7.16 -17.62 21.90
C LEU A 40 6.11 -16.61 21.39
N MET A 41 4.85 -17.00 21.33
CA MET A 41 3.77 -16.13 20.94
C MET A 41 3.57 -14.97 21.92
N MET A 42 3.61 -15.24 23.22
CA MET A 42 3.50 -14.20 24.26
C MET A 42 4.66 -13.20 24.18
N LYS A 43 5.90 -13.70 24.00
CA LYS A 43 7.07 -12.83 23.81
C LYS A 43 6.95 -11.96 22.55
N ALA A 44 6.49 -12.53 21.43
CA ALA A 44 6.29 -11.80 20.19
C ALA A 44 5.19 -10.73 20.32
N LEU A 45 4.07 -11.05 20.99
CA LEU A 45 3.00 -10.10 21.30
C LEU A 45 3.47 -8.95 22.20
N ALA A 46 4.25 -9.25 23.25
CA ALA A 46 4.80 -8.25 24.14
C ALA A 46 5.76 -7.29 23.39
N LYS A 47 6.62 -7.84 22.51
CA LYS A 47 7.52 -7.04 21.67
C LYS A 47 6.79 -6.15 20.71
N ALA A 48 5.75 -6.65 20.01
CA ALA A 48 4.93 -5.86 19.08
C ALA A 48 4.19 -4.72 19.80
N LYS A 49 3.64 -5.00 20.99
CA LYS A 49 2.98 -3.98 21.81
C LYS A 49 3.94 -2.89 22.29
N ALA A 50 5.16 -3.25 22.65
CA ALA A 50 6.20 -2.30 23.07
C ALA A 50 6.73 -1.43 21.90
N ALA A 51 6.71 -1.96 20.68
CA ALA A 51 7.20 -1.28 19.48
C ALA A 51 6.12 -0.43 18.78
N GLN A 52 4.87 -0.39 19.27
CA GLN A 52 3.71 0.22 18.59
C GLN A 52 3.54 -0.24 17.12
N GLN A 53 4.09 -1.39 16.78
CA GLN A 53 4.06 -1.92 15.42
C GLN A 53 2.78 -2.73 15.20
N THR A 54 2.05 -2.39 14.16
CA THR A 54 0.88 -3.14 13.66
C THR A 54 1.31 -4.33 12.78
N GLU A 55 2.61 -4.65 12.75
CA GLU A 55 3.12 -5.73 11.92
C GLU A 55 2.64 -7.10 12.40
N MET A 56 2.23 -7.93 11.44
CA MET A 56 1.74 -9.27 11.67
C MET A 56 2.85 -10.14 12.27
N ILE A 57 2.62 -10.67 13.47
CA ILE A 57 3.57 -11.55 14.16
C ILE A 57 3.66 -12.87 13.39
N VAL A 58 4.74 -13.06 12.66
CA VAL A 58 5.02 -14.29 11.91
C VAL A 58 5.64 -15.31 12.86
N ALA A 59 4.95 -16.44 13.05
CA ALA A 59 5.51 -17.57 13.80
C ALA A 59 6.72 -18.15 13.03
N PRO A 60 7.78 -18.58 13.74
CA PRO A 60 8.96 -19.16 13.08
C PRO A 60 8.58 -20.42 12.27
N ILE A 61 9.11 -20.53 11.05
CA ILE A 61 8.80 -21.60 10.08
C ILE A 61 9.01 -23.00 10.69
N TRP A 62 10.10 -23.17 11.47
CA TRP A 62 10.42 -24.45 12.13
C TRP A 62 9.33 -24.90 13.12
N ALA A 63 8.65 -23.97 13.79
CA ALA A 63 7.58 -24.29 14.74
C ALA A 63 6.33 -24.85 14.05
N GLY A 64 6.05 -24.42 12.83
CA GLY A 64 5.02 -25.03 11.99
C GLY A 64 5.39 -26.42 11.53
N LEU A 65 6.60 -26.60 11.00
CA LEU A 65 7.10 -27.89 10.52
C LEU A 65 7.12 -28.96 11.63
N THR A 66 7.71 -28.65 12.78
CA THR A 66 7.81 -29.61 13.90
C THR A 66 6.43 -30.05 14.39
N SER A 67 5.47 -29.11 14.51
CA SER A 67 4.11 -29.50 14.91
C SER A 67 3.41 -30.38 13.89
N MET A 68 3.48 -30.01 12.59
CA MET A 68 2.78 -30.79 11.57
C MET A 68 3.38 -32.19 11.44
N THR A 69 4.69 -32.32 11.60
CA THR A 69 5.37 -33.62 11.64
C THR A 69 4.92 -34.45 12.85
N LEU A 70 4.82 -33.85 14.04
CA LEU A 70 4.37 -34.53 15.24
C LEU A 70 2.91 -34.99 15.12
N ILE A 71 2.02 -34.13 14.63
CA ILE A 71 0.61 -34.47 14.39
C ILE A 71 0.49 -35.59 13.36
N SER A 72 1.24 -35.51 12.27
CA SER A 72 1.26 -36.52 11.23
C SER A 72 1.71 -37.89 11.75
N ALA A 73 2.77 -37.91 12.55
CA ALA A 73 3.24 -39.14 13.21
C ALA A 73 2.18 -39.75 14.16
N GLY A 74 1.49 -38.90 14.95
CA GLY A 74 0.39 -39.30 15.80
C GLY A 74 -0.78 -39.88 15.02
N CYS A 75 -1.20 -39.20 13.93
CA CYS A 75 -2.27 -39.70 13.07
C CYS A 75 -1.90 -41.05 12.38
N TYR A 76 -0.64 -41.19 11.95
CA TYR A 76 -0.11 -42.45 11.44
C TYR A 76 -0.27 -43.58 12.49
N GLN A 77 0.10 -43.35 13.74
CA GLN A 77 -0.03 -44.32 14.83
C GLN A 77 -1.50 -44.61 15.19
N CYS A 78 -2.39 -43.61 15.10
CA CYS A 78 -3.83 -43.83 15.26
C CYS A 78 -4.36 -44.89 14.25
N VAL A 79 -3.94 -44.81 12.97
CA VAL A 79 -4.30 -45.81 11.96
C VAL A 79 -3.68 -47.15 12.29
N ARG A 80 -2.42 -47.19 12.71
CA ARG A 80 -1.71 -48.44 13.10
C ARG A 80 -2.30 -49.12 14.32
N SER A 81 -2.95 -48.39 15.22
CA SER A 81 -3.61 -48.94 16.41
C SER A 81 -4.81 -49.86 16.11
N GLY A 82 -5.41 -49.70 14.93
CA GLY A 82 -6.60 -50.44 14.53
C GLY A 82 -7.89 -50.00 15.24
N VAL A 83 -7.84 -48.97 16.09
CA VAL A 83 -9.00 -48.46 16.83
C VAL A 83 -9.81 -47.53 15.94
N LEU A 84 -10.96 -47.99 15.43
CA LEU A 84 -11.75 -47.26 14.42
C LEU A 84 -12.12 -45.83 14.85
N PRO A 85 -12.56 -45.52 16.07
CA PRO A 85 -12.81 -44.14 16.51
C PRO A 85 -11.61 -43.23 16.37
N LEU A 86 -10.39 -43.70 16.67
CA LEU A 86 -9.17 -42.90 16.55
C LEU A 86 -8.83 -42.61 15.07
N ILE A 87 -9.06 -43.61 14.20
CA ILE A 87 -8.83 -43.46 12.75
C ILE A 87 -9.75 -42.37 12.18
N LEU A 88 -11.03 -42.38 12.54
CA LEU A 88 -12.02 -41.39 12.10
C LEU A 88 -11.68 -39.99 12.64
N MET A 89 -11.33 -39.88 13.92
CA MET A 89 -10.95 -38.61 14.52
C MET A 89 -9.68 -38.04 13.89
N ALA A 90 -8.67 -38.89 13.61
CA ALA A 90 -7.46 -38.48 12.92
C ALA A 90 -7.76 -37.93 11.50
N GLY A 91 -8.59 -38.65 10.73
CA GLY A 91 -8.99 -38.20 9.40
C GLY A 91 -9.72 -36.84 9.40
N ILE A 92 -10.71 -36.69 10.28
CA ILE A 92 -11.45 -35.42 10.45
C ILE A 92 -10.51 -34.29 10.92
N GLY A 93 -9.63 -34.58 11.89
CA GLY A 93 -8.65 -33.62 12.40
C GLY A 93 -7.68 -33.14 11.31
N LEU A 94 -7.18 -34.07 10.49
CA LEU A 94 -6.34 -33.75 9.34
C LEU A 94 -7.07 -32.88 8.32
N ALA A 95 -8.30 -33.19 7.97
CA ALA A 95 -9.09 -32.43 7.02
C ALA A 95 -9.27 -30.97 7.50
N ASN A 96 -9.60 -30.79 8.78
CA ASN A 96 -9.74 -29.46 9.39
C ASN A 96 -8.43 -28.66 9.40
N LEU A 97 -7.31 -29.32 9.72
CA LEU A 97 -5.99 -28.68 9.73
C LEU A 97 -5.56 -28.23 8.33
N ILE A 98 -5.77 -29.09 7.33
CA ILE A 98 -5.42 -28.81 5.94
C ILE A 98 -6.25 -27.63 5.41
N GLY A 99 -7.55 -27.58 5.71
CA GLY A 99 -8.40 -26.42 5.38
C GLY A 99 -7.88 -25.11 6.00
N GLY A 100 -7.47 -25.16 7.28
CA GLY A 100 -6.85 -24.01 7.96
C GLY A 100 -5.49 -23.62 7.39
N ILE A 101 -4.67 -24.58 6.94
CA ILE A 101 -3.38 -24.33 6.27
C ILE A 101 -3.62 -23.66 4.92
N SER A 102 -4.56 -24.18 4.12
CA SER A 102 -4.87 -23.66 2.80
C SER A 102 -5.35 -22.20 2.84
N SER A 103 -6.17 -21.84 3.82
CA SER A 103 -6.64 -20.44 3.95
C SER A 103 -5.57 -19.48 4.48
N ARG A 104 -4.75 -19.91 5.46
CA ARG A 104 -3.78 -19.04 6.15
C ARG A 104 -2.45 -18.85 5.43
N ASN A 105 -2.06 -19.79 4.58
CA ASN A 105 -0.77 -19.75 3.89
C ASN A 105 -0.87 -19.27 2.43
N ALA A 106 -1.94 -18.57 2.08
CA ALA A 106 -2.07 -17.95 0.76
C ALA A 106 -0.90 -16.99 0.44
N GLY A 107 -0.33 -16.31 1.43
CA GLY A 107 0.87 -15.47 1.27
C GLY A 107 2.18 -16.26 1.04
N THR A 108 2.22 -17.54 1.42
CA THR A 108 3.42 -18.40 1.33
C THR A 108 3.06 -19.79 0.80
N PRO A 109 2.63 -19.92 -0.47
CA PRO A 109 2.04 -21.16 -0.97
C PRO A 109 2.99 -22.36 -0.95
N ARG A 110 4.29 -22.16 -1.22
CA ARG A 110 5.29 -23.26 -1.16
C ARG A 110 5.37 -23.88 0.24
N TYR A 111 5.32 -23.05 1.27
CA TYR A 111 5.31 -23.51 2.65
C TYR A 111 4.01 -24.22 2.99
N GLY A 112 2.86 -23.68 2.57
CA GLY A 112 1.56 -24.32 2.74
C GLY A 112 1.48 -25.70 2.08
N ILE A 113 1.96 -25.85 0.84
CA ILE A 113 2.04 -27.15 0.12
C ILE A 113 2.89 -28.14 0.91
N LEU A 114 4.05 -27.73 1.39
CA LEU A 114 4.92 -28.61 2.19
C LEU A 114 4.20 -29.12 3.44
N LEU A 115 3.50 -28.27 4.19
CA LEU A 115 2.74 -28.66 5.38
C LEU A 115 1.59 -29.62 5.05
N ILE A 116 0.87 -29.38 3.96
CA ILE A 116 -0.21 -30.27 3.49
C ILE A 116 0.37 -31.65 3.17
N CYS A 117 1.48 -31.73 2.43
CA CYS A 117 2.13 -33.00 2.10
C CYS A 117 2.63 -33.76 3.36
N ILE A 118 3.24 -33.05 4.32
CA ILE A 118 3.68 -33.66 5.59
C ILE A 118 2.50 -34.30 6.34
N LEU A 119 1.33 -33.69 6.31
CA LEU A 119 0.15 -34.20 7.00
C LEU A 119 -0.51 -35.36 6.25
N THR A 120 -0.63 -35.26 4.94
CA THR A 120 -1.45 -36.21 4.14
C THR A 120 -0.71 -37.48 3.77
N LEU A 121 0.57 -37.40 3.38
CA LEU A 121 1.31 -38.57 2.87
C LEU A 121 1.45 -39.70 3.88
N PRO A 122 1.88 -39.49 5.16
CA PRO A 122 1.96 -40.60 6.11
C PRO A 122 0.59 -41.22 6.44
N PHE A 123 -0.45 -40.39 6.52
CA PHE A 123 -1.81 -40.90 6.75
C PHE A 123 -2.32 -41.76 5.58
N ALA A 124 -2.11 -41.33 4.34
CA ALA A 124 -2.45 -42.13 3.15
C ALA A 124 -1.71 -43.45 3.14
N VAL A 125 -0.41 -43.44 3.39
CA VAL A 125 0.39 -44.68 3.48
C VAL A 125 -0.12 -45.61 4.59
N ALA A 126 -0.43 -45.08 5.77
CA ALA A 126 -0.95 -45.88 6.89
C ALA A 126 -2.29 -46.54 6.55
N THR A 127 -3.20 -45.81 5.91
CA THR A 127 -4.53 -46.33 5.55
C THR A 127 -4.47 -47.35 4.40
N ILE A 128 -3.57 -47.20 3.43
CA ILE A 128 -3.33 -48.16 2.36
C ILE A 128 -2.76 -49.47 2.90
N LEU A 129 -1.80 -49.38 3.84
CA LEU A 129 -1.13 -50.55 4.45
C LEU A 129 -1.91 -51.16 5.62
N SER A 130 -3.07 -50.64 5.96
CA SER A 130 -3.87 -51.12 7.07
C SER A 130 -4.53 -52.47 6.73
N PRO A 131 -4.54 -53.44 7.65
CA PRO A 131 -5.24 -54.73 7.46
C PRO A 131 -6.77 -54.61 7.59
N ILE A 132 -7.29 -53.43 7.98
CA ILE A 132 -8.72 -53.19 8.16
C ILE A 132 -9.40 -53.18 6.79
N PRO A 133 -10.46 -53.98 6.57
CA PRO A 133 -11.15 -54.02 5.30
C PRO A 133 -11.66 -52.64 4.86
N PHE A 134 -11.50 -52.33 3.58
CA PHE A 134 -11.94 -51.10 2.92
C PHE A 134 -11.26 -49.78 3.41
N LEU A 135 -10.35 -49.82 4.42
CA LEU A 135 -9.66 -48.60 4.88
C LEU A 135 -8.73 -48.04 3.79
N PHE A 136 -8.21 -48.90 2.90
CA PHE A 136 -7.40 -48.47 1.75
C PHE A 136 -8.14 -47.47 0.84
N LEU A 137 -9.48 -47.46 0.82
CA LEU A 137 -10.26 -46.49 0.04
C LEU A 137 -10.03 -45.07 0.51
N ILE A 138 -9.86 -44.85 1.83
CA ILE A 138 -9.50 -43.52 2.38
C ILE A 138 -8.10 -43.13 1.91
N GLY A 139 -7.15 -44.06 1.90
CA GLY A 139 -5.81 -43.84 1.38
C GLY A 139 -5.80 -43.46 -0.11
N LEU A 140 -6.65 -44.09 -0.91
CA LEU A 140 -6.80 -43.80 -2.33
C LEU A 140 -7.47 -42.42 -2.58
N GLN A 141 -8.40 -42.01 -1.71
CA GLN A 141 -9.09 -40.73 -1.79
C GLN A 141 -8.18 -39.55 -1.33
N THR A 142 -7.24 -39.79 -0.43
CA THR A 142 -6.38 -38.75 0.18
C THR A 142 -5.59 -37.94 -0.86
N PRO A 143 -4.98 -38.51 -1.91
CA PRO A 143 -4.29 -37.72 -2.94
C PRO A 143 -5.22 -36.74 -3.68
N LEU A 144 -6.45 -37.16 -3.99
CA LEU A 144 -7.44 -36.31 -4.66
C LEU A 144 -7.83 -35.12 -3.75
N TYR A 145 -8.09 -35.40 -2.48
CA TYR A 145 -8.35 -34.36 -1.48
C TYR A 145 -7.16 -33.41 -1.35
N THR A 146 -5.93 -33.92 -1.27
CA THR A 146 -4.69 -33.15 -1.19
C THR A 146 -4.53 -32.23 -2.40
N ALA A 147 -4.76 -32.76 -3.61
CA ALA A 147 -4.69 -31.98 -4.84
C ALA A 147 -5.72 -30.84 -4.85
N GLY A 148 -6.97 -31.11 -4.43
CA GLY A 148 -8.01 -30.09 -4.30
C GLY A 148 -7.66 -28.99 -3.32
N MET A 149 -7.05 -29.33 -2.17
CA MET A 149 -6.63 -28.35 -1.17
C MET A 149 -5.42 -27.54 -1.60
N ILE A 150 -4.49 -28.12 -2.35
CA ILE A 150 -3.38 -27.39 -2.98
C ILE A 150 -3.90 -26.43 -4.04
N PHE A 151 -4.85 -26.89 -4.87
CA PHE A 151 -5.51 -26.04 -5.85
C PHE A 151 -6.18 -24.83 -5.18
N LEU A 152 -6.95 -25.05 -4.11
CA LEU A 152 -7.59 -23.97 -3.35
C LEU A 152 -6.57 -23.01 -2.73
N LEU A 153 -5.44 -23.52 -2.24
CA LEU A 153 -4.35 -22.70 -1.71
C LEU A 153 -3.77 -21.78 -2.80
N LEU A 154 -3.54 -22.31 -4.00
CA LEU A 154 -2.99 -21.54 -5.12
C LEU A 154 -3.99 -20.50 -5.65
N GLU A 155 -5.28 -20.83 -5.68
CA GLU A 155 -6.33 -19.89 -6.06
C GLU A 155 -6.45 -18.75 -5.04
N ASN A 156 -6.43 -19.05 -3.74
CA ASN A 156 -6.39 -18.03 -2.68
C ASN A 156 -5.14 -17.15 -2.78
N HIS A 157 -3.99 -17.70 -3.16
CA HIS A 157 -2.77 -16.93 -3.40
C HIS A 157 -2.94 -15.95 -4.55
N LYS A 158 -3.53 -16.38 -5.66
CA LYS A 158 -3.81 -15.54 -6.82
C LYS A 158 -4.74 -14.38 -6.45
N VAL A 159 -5.85 -14.67 -5.77
CA VAL A 159 -6.79 -13.64 -5.28
C VAL A 159 -6.09 -12.60 -4.39
N LEU A 160 -5.19 -13.05 -3.50
CA LEU A 160 -4.42 -12.14 -2.65
C LEU A 160 -3.51 -11.21 -3.46
N LEU A 161 -2.83 -11.74 -4.48
CA LEU A 161 -2.00 -10.93 -5.37
C LEU A 161 -2.82 -9.92 -6.17
N ASP A 162 -3.96 -10.32 -6.70
CA ASP A 162 -4.86 -9.44 -7.45
C ASP A 162 -5.39 -8.29 -6.56
N LEU A 163 -5.76 -8.58 -5.31
CA LEU A 163 -6.15 -7.57 -4.33
C LEU A 163 -5.02 -6.56 -4.06
N HIS A 164 -3.78 -7.01 -3.89
CA HIS A 164 -2.63 -6.12 -3.71
C HIS A 164 -2.36 -5.26 -4.95
N HIS A 165 -2.50 -5.81 -6.16
CA HIS A 165 -2.37 -5.04 -7.39
C HIS A 165 -3.46 -3.97 -7.52
N LEU A 166 -4.71 -4.31 -7.21
CA LEU A 166 -5.83 -3.36 -7.22
C LEU A 166 -5.61 -2.24 -6.18
N GLU A 167 -5.17 -2.58 -4.98
CA GLU A 167 -4.87 -1.58 -3.93
C GLU A 167 -3.77 -0.62 -4.36
N ARG A 168 -2.67 -1.15 -4.95
CA ARG A 168 -1.58 -0.31 -5.47
C ARG A 168 -2.04 0.61 -6.61
N ASN A 169 -2.85 0.08 -7.52
CA ASN A 169 -3.39 0.88 -8.62
C ASN A 169 -4.35 1.96 -8.11
N ASN A 170 -5.22 1.62 -7.15
CA ASN A 170 -6.10 2.59 -6.52
C ASN A 170 -5.32 3.70 -5.80
N ARG A 171 -4.26 3.36 -5.06
CA ARG A 171 -3.38 4.36 -4.43
C ARG A 171 -2.70 5.24 -5.47
N ARG A 172 -2.20 4.66 -6.57
CA ARG A 172 -1.61 5.45 -7.66
C ARG A 172 -2.61 6.41 -8.27
N MET A 173 -3.82 5.95 -8.60
CA MET A 173 -4.88 6.82 -9.15
C MET A 173 -5.34 7.87 -8.15
N ALA A 174 -5.36 7.56 -6.84
CA ALA A 174 -5.74 8.50 -5.80
C ALA A 174 -4.70 9.62 -5.57
N HIS A 175 -3.41 9.35 -5.80
CA HIS A 175 -2.31 10.26 -5.43
C HIS A 175 -1.51 10.83 -6.61
N HIS A 176 -1.66 10.28 -7.82
CA HIS A 176 -0.90 10.74 -8.99
C HIS A 176 -1.80 11.10 -10.17
N ASP A 177 -1.35 12.08 -10.95
CA ASP A 177 -1.92 12.43 -12.25
C ASP A 177 -1.54 11.34 -13.27
N LEU A 178 -2.53 10.76 -13.94
CA LEU A 178 -2.32 9.61 -14.84
C LEU A 178 -1.54 9.96 -16.10
N LEU A 179 -1.59 11.22 -16.53
CA LEU A 179 -0.88 11.67 -17.74
C LEU A 179 0.60 11.91 -17.47
N THR A 180 0.90 12.67 -16.45
CA THR A 180 2.26 13.15 -16.16
C THR A 180 3.01 12.31 -15.15
N GLY A 181 2.31 11.46 -14.38
CA GLY A 181 2.86 10.68 -13.27
C GLY A 181 3.31 11.53 -12.06
N LEU A 182 3.04 12.84 -12.07
CA LEU A 182 3.29 13.71 -10.93
C LEU A 182 2.25 13.48 -9.82
N PRO A 183 2.56 13.81 -8.56
CA PRO A 183 1.56 14.00 -7.52
C PRO A 183 0.37 14.84 -8.01
N ASN A 184 -0.85 14.38 -7.72
CA ASN A 184 -2.06 15.09 -8.08
C ASN A 184 -2.50 16.08 -6.97
N ARG A 185 -3.62 16.75 -7.17
CA ARG A 185 -4.19 17.71 -6.21
C ARG A 185 -4.42 17.10 -4.82
N ALA A 186 -4.94 15.86 -4.76
CA ALA A 186 -5.22 15.21 -3.48
C ALA A 186 -3.93 14.94 -2.68
N PHE A 187 -2.90 14.42 -3.34
CA PHE A 187 -1.61 14.16 -2.69
C PHE A 187 -0.85 15.45 -2.34
N SER A 188 -1.03 16.51 -3.14
CA SER A 188 -0.43 17.81 -2.80
C SER A 188 -0.94 18.37 -1.47
N GLN A 189 -2.22 18.17 -1.13
CA GLN A 189 -2.79 18.60 0.16
C GLN A 189 -2.20 17.83 1.35
N GLU A 190 -1.94 16.53 1.19
CA GLU A 190 -1.25 15.74 2.22
C GLU A 190 0.18 16.24 2.43
N LEU A 191 0.92 16.47 1.33
CA LEU A 191 2.28 17.02 1.38
C LEU A 191 2.33 18.40 2.06
N PHE A 192 1.38 19.28 1.77
CA PHE A 192 1.28 20.58 2.46
C PHE A 192 1.15 20.39 3.97
N SER A 193 0.27 19.51 4.41
CA SER A 193 0.03 19.26 5.82
C SER A 193 1.30 18.74 6.52
N ASP A 194 2.00 17.79 5.91
CA ASP A 194 3.22 17.19 6.44
C ASP A 194 4.36 18.22 6.50
N LEU A 195 4.56 19.00 5.44
CA LEU A 195 5.62 20.00 5.36
C LEU A 195 5.39 21.17 6.31
N LEU A 196 4.14 21.60 6.50
CA LEU A 196 3.79 22.64 7.46
C LEU A 196 3.85 22.14 8.92
N ALA A 197 3.62 20.87 9.18
CA ALA A 197 3.77 20.27 10.51
C ALA A 197 5.23 20.01 10.89
N ALA A 198 6.13 19.82 9.93
CA ALA A 198 7.54 19.53 10.19
C ALA A 198 8.20 20.63 11.06
N PRO A 199 9.06 20.27 12.03
CA PRO A 199 9.78 21.25 12.83
C PRO A 199 10.73 22.07 11.95
N CYS A 200 10.72 23.41 12.15
CA CYS A 200 11.67 24.29 11.48
C CYS A 200 13.02 24.21 12.21
N PRO A 201 14.15 24.04 11.52
CA PRO A 201 15.47 24.10 12.16
C PRO A 201 15.70 25.49 12.79
N GLU A 202 16.13 25.54 14.06
CA GLU A 202 16.32 26.81 14.83
C GLU A 202 17.29 27.80 14.19
N GLU A 203 18.18 27.37 13.30
CA GLU A 203 19.18 28.23 12.62
C GLU A 203 18.62 28.95 11.37
N ALA A 204 17.34 28.84 11.06
CA ALA A 204 16.77 29.26 9.78
C ALA A 204 16.11 30.66 9.83
N SER A 205 16.71 31.64 10.48
CA SER A 205 16.15 33.01 10.65
C SER A 205 15.83 33.75 9.32
N ARG A 206 16.31 33.25 8.18
CA ARG A 206 16.09 33.84 6.84
C ARG A 206 15.35 32.88 5.87
N LYS A 207 15.18 31.61 6.23
CA LYS A 207 14.58 30.63 5.35
C LYS A 207 13.08 30.51 5.61
N SER A 208 12.30 30.44 4.54
CA SER A 208 10.91 30.04 4.65
C SER A 208 10.79 28.58 5.07
N LYS A 209 9.82 28.28 5.93
CA LYS A 209 9.47 26.90 6.27
C LYS A 209 9.03 26.12 5.03
N LEU A 210 8.23 26.75 4.19
CA LEU A 210 7.73 26.24 2.92
C LEU A 210 7.52 27.38 1.96
N THR A 211 8.08 27.28 0.76
CA THR A 211 7.77 28.18 -0.35
C THR A 211 6.97 27.42 -1.40
N VAL A 212 5.92 28.05 -1.89
CA VAL A 212 4.96 27.49 -2.83
C VAL A 212 5.04 28.27 -4.13
N PHE A 213 5.21 27.57 -5.23
CA PHE A 213 5.06 28.12 -6.57
C PHE A 213 3.74 27.64 -7.17
N CYS A 214 2.90 28.54 -7.62
CA CYS A 214 1.81 28.24 -8.54
C CYS A 214 2.25 28.58 -9.95
N LEU A 215 2.14 27.60 -10.85
CA LEU A 215 2.59 27.71 -12.24
C LEU A 215 1.43 27.47 -13.18
N ASP A 216 1.37 28.27 -14.27
CA ASP A 216 0.40 28.09 -15.35
C ASP A 216 1.13 28.27 -16.68
N LEU A 217 0.86 27.37 -17.64
CA LEU A 217 1.55 27.37 -18.93
C LEU A 217 1.00 28.41 -19.88
N ASP A 218 1.80 29.37 -20.22
CA ASP A 218 1.44 30.41 -21.17
C ASP A 218 1.42 29.86 -22.59
N GLY A 219 0.30 30.01 -23.30
CA GLY A 219 0.15 29.57 -24.67
C GLY A 219 -0.27 28.11 -24.85
N PHE A 220 -0.50 27.35 -23.78
CA PHE A 220 -0.87 25.93 -23.87
C PHE A 220 -2.17 25.70 -24.65
N LYS A 221 -3.18 26.55 -24.49
CA LYS A 221 -4.41 26.48 -25.28
C LYS A 221 -4.15 26.57 -26.80
N ALA A 222 -3.26 27.42 -27.24
CA ALA A 222 -2.89 27.56 -28.64
C ALA A 222 -2.24 26.28 -29.20
N VAL A 223 -1.50 25.53 -28.38
CA VAL A 223 -0.97 24.22 -28.76
C VAL A 223 -2.10 23.21 -28.98
N ASN A 224 -3.06 23.13 -28.06
CA ASN A 224 -4.22 22.27 -28.22
C ASN A 224 -5.03 22.62 -29.47
N ASP A 225 -5.27 23.90 -29.68
CA ASP A 225 -6.09 24.41 -30.83
C ASP A 225 -5.35 24.21 -32.17
N GLY A 226 -4.01 24.32 -32.20
CA GLY A 226 -3.20 24.22 -33.41
C GLY A 226 -2.72 22.82 -33.77
N PHE A 227 -2.34 22.03 -32.76
CA PHE A 227 -1.70 20.72 -32.94
C PHE A 227 -2.51 19.54 -32.37
N GLY A 228 -3.66 19.82 -31.75
CA GLY A 228 -4.56 18.83 -31.18
C GLY A 228 -4.18 18.40 -29.77
N HIS A 229 -5.13 17.77 -29.08
CA HIS A 229 -4.98 17.37 -27.67
C HIS A 229 -3.83 16.38 -27.42
N ALA A 230 -3.54 15.50 -28.38
CA ALA A 230 -2.43 14.56 -28.22
C ALA A 230 -1.05 15.27 -28.16
N ALA A 231 -0.88 16.36 -28.90
CA ALA A 231 0.32 17.19 -28.82
C ALA A 231 0.37 17.95 -27.48
N GLY A 232 -0.78 18.47 -27.02
CA GLY A 232 -0.90 19.09 -25.70
C GLY A 232 -0.54 18.13 -24.57
N ASP A 233 -1.04 16.90 -24.62
CA ASP A 233 -0.69 15.85 -23.63
C ASP A 233 0.81 15.54 -23.60
N ALA A 234 1.44 15.43 -24.77
CA ALA A 234 2.88 15.21 -24.87
C ALA A 234 3.69 16.41 -24.33
N VAL A 235 3.22 17.64 -24.56
CA VAL A 235 3.80 18.86 -23.96
C VAL A 235 3.68 18.83 -22.42
N LEU A 236 2.52 18.47 -21.88
CA LEU A 236 2.35 18.36 -20.41
C LEU A 236 3.29 17.34 -19.79
N VAL A 237 3.50 16.19 -20.44
CA VAL A 237 4.48 15.17 -20.01
C VAL A 237 5.90 15.72 -20.06
N ALA A 238 6.26 16.42 -21.12
CA ALA A 238 7.59 17.03 -21.25
C ALA A 238 7.82 18.12 -20.20
N VAL A 239 6.83 18.98 -19.95
CA VAL A 239 6.87 20.01 -18.89
C VAL A 239 7.04 19.35 -17.53
N ALA A 240 6.28 18.32 -17.21
CA ALA A 240 6.39 17.58 -15.95
C ALA A 240 7.83 17.06 -15.73
N ASN A 241 8.45 16.50 -16.76
CA ASN A 241 9.82 16.02 -16.68
C ASN A 241 10.83 17.17 -16.50
N ARG A 242 10.66 18.29 -17.22
CA ARG A 242 11.50 19.50 -17.07
C ARG A 242 11.38 20.08 -15.67
N LEU A 243 10.18 20.16 -15.11
CA LEU A 243 9.96 20.63 -13.73
C LEU A 243 10.68 19.73 -12.72
N ARG A 244 10.57 18.39 -12.87
CA ARG A 244 11.27 17.43 -11.99
C ARG A 244 12.77 17.59 -11.99
N THR A 245 13.38 17.85 -13.16
CA THR A 245 14.83 18.06 -13.28
C THR A 245 15.27 19.46 -12.86
N SER A 246 14.33 20.40 -12.77
CA SER A 246 14.60 21.79 -12.37
C SER A 246 14.59 22.00 -10.85
N VAL A 247 14.15 21.04 -10.06
CA VAL A 247 14.09 21.10 -8.60
C VAL A 247 15.11 20.16 -7.97
N ARG A 248 15.43 20.34 -6.69
CA ARG A 248 16.38 19.51 -5.94
C ARG A 248 15.67 18.32 -5.28
N ASP A 249 16.46 17.37 -4.82
CA ASP A 249 15.95 16.29 -3.96
C ASP A 249 15.34 16.88 -2.68
N GLY A 250 14.11 16.45 -2.37
CA GLY A 250 13.31 16.97 -1.26
C GLY A 250 12.34 18.09 -1.62
N ASP A 251 12.39 18.62 -2.85
CA ASP A 251 11.34 19.47 -3.41
C ASP A 251 10.26 18.60 -4.10
N PHE A 252 9.04 19.09 -4.16
CA PHE A 252 7.92 18.35 -4.74
C PHE A 252 7.28 19.11 -5.89
N VAL A 253 7.03 18.43 -6.99
CA VAL A 253 6.30 18.95 -8.14
C VAL A 253 4.98 18.24 -8.24
N CYS A 254 3.87 18.97 -8.28
CA CYS A 254 2.50 18.45 -8.36
C CYS A 254 1.78 19.04 -9.58
N ARG A 255 0.84 18.28 -10.16
CA ARG A 255 -0.10 18.81 -11.16
C ARG A 255 -1.49 18.90 -10.56
N LEU A 256 -2.08 20.09 -10.58
CA LEU A 256 -3.44 20.30 -10.04
C LEU A 256 -4.53 19.94 -11.01
N GLY A 257 -4.26 20.08 -12.32
CA GLY A 257 -5.18 19.78 -13.42
C GLY A 257 -4.92 20.71 -14.62
N GLY A 258 -5.36 20.34 -15.82
CA GLY A 258 -5.13 21.16 -17.00
C GLY A 258 -3.65 21.49 -17.22
N ASP A 259 -3.32 22.76 -17.28
CA ASP A 259 -1.99 23.36 -17.42
C ASP A 259 -1.43 23.96 -16.12
N GLU A 260 -2.06 23.64 -14.98
CA GLU A 260 -1.67 24.13 -13.66
C GLU A 260 -0.76 23.15 -12.91
N PHE A 261 0.39 23.66 -12.45
CA PHE A 261 1.35 22.92 -11.63
C PHE A 261 1.64 23.67 -10.32
N VAL A 262 2.03 22.93 -9.30
CA VAL A 262 2.50 23.47 -8.03
C VAL A 262 3.85 22.86 -7.70
N VAL A 263 4.79 23.71 -7.23
CA VAL A 263 6.07 23.26 -6.69
C VAL A 263 6.16 23.66 -5.23
N LEU A 264 6.52 22.70 -4.38
CA LEU A 264 6.69 22.88 -2.95
C LEU A 264 8.18 22.78 -2.62
N LEU A 265 8.72 23.83 -2.05
CA LEU A 265 10.14 24.02 -1.76
C LEU A 265 10.35 24.23 -0.25
N PRO A 266 10.65 23.16 0.52
CA PRO A 266 10.90 23.28 1.96
C PRO A 266 12.25 23.96 2.23
N ASN A 267 12.32 24.77 3.30
CA ASN A 267 13.55 25.33 3.85
C ASN A 267 14.43 26.04 2.81
N ILE A 268 13.84 26.98 2.07
CA ILE A 268 14.52 27.76 1.03
C ILE A 268 14.49 29.26 1.36
N ASP A 269 15.55 29.99 1.01
CA ASP A 269 15.54 31.43 1.11
C ASP A 269 14.98 32.12 -0.16
N PRO A 270 14.58 33.42 -0.10
CA PRO A 270 13.95 34.08 -1.24
C PRO A 270 14.85 34.18 -2.49
N ASP A 271 16.18 34.30 -2.34
CA ASP A 271 17.11 34.37 -3.46
C ASP A 271 17.19 32.99 -4.18
N GLN A 272 17.30 31.92 -3.41
CA GLN A 272 17.27 30.55 -3.92
C GLN A 272 15.92 30.23 -4.59
N ALA A 273 14.81 30.74 -4.04
CA ALA A 273 13.48 30.57 -4.66
C ALA A 273 13.41 31.32 -6.01
N ALA A 274 13.95 32.54 -6.07
CA ALA A 274 14.05 33.29 -7.33
C ALA A 274 14.92 32.56 -8.38
N ASP A 275 16.03 31.97 -7.97
CA ASP A 275 16.89 31.18 -8.87
C ASP A 275 16.21 29.91 -9.36
N ALA A 276 15.46 29.22 -8.50
CA ALA A 276 14.65 28.08 -8.90
C ALA A 276 13.56 28.49 -9.92
N ALA A 277 12.89 29.61 -9.70
CA ALA A 277 11.88 30.11 -10.62
C ALA A 277 12.48 30.47 -11.98
N ARG A 278 13.64 31.15 -12.02
CA ARG A 278 14.36 31.47 -13.28
C ARG A 278 14.73 30.19 -14.03
N ARG A 279 15.28 29.19 -13.34
CA ARG A 279 15.65 27.90 -13.92
C ARG A 279 14.44 27.19 -14.52
N ILE A 280 13.31 27.16 -13.81
CA ILE A 280 12.05 26.57 -14.30
C ILE A 280 11.57 27.29 -15.56
N ILE A 281 11.55 28.63 -15.57
CA ILE A 281 11.11 29.40 -16.73
C ILE A 281 11.98 29.08 -17.96
N VAL A 282 13.29 29.06 -17.82
CA VAL A 282 14.21 28.74 -18.92
C VAL A 282 13.95 27.34 -19.45
N GLN A 283 13.89 26.34 -18.58
CA GLN A 283 13.69 24.94 -18.95
C GLN A 283 12.32 24.69 -19.63
N VAL A 284 11.26 25.29 -19.10
CA VAL A 284 9.92 25.14 -19.67
C VAL A 284 9.80 25.82 -21.04
N SER A 285 10.53 26.93 -21.25
CA SER A 285 10.48 27.69 -22.50
C SER A 285 11.33 27.08 -23.63
N GLU A 286 12.10 26.03 -23.38
CA GLU A 286 12.82 25.31 -24.44
C GLU A 286 11.86 24.68 -25.46
N PRO A 287 12.23 24.56 -26.76
CA PRO A 287 11.40 23.93 -27.77
C PRO A 287 10.98 22.51 -27.38
N PHE A 288 9.81 22.10 -27.85
CA PHE A 288 9.27 20.75 -27.66
C PHE A 288 9.37 19.94 -28.96
N ASP A 289 9.91 18.72 -28.91
CA ASP A 289 10.07 17.85 -30.08
C ASP A 289 8.74 17.55 -30.80
N VAL A 290 7.65 17.45 -30.02
CA VAL A 290 6.29 17.16 -30.54
C VAL A 290 5.60 18.37 -31.17
N ALA A 291 6.08 19.57 -30.90
CA ALA A 291 5.55 20.82 -31.43
C ALA A 291 6.66 21.88 -31.49
N PRO A 292 7.63 21.76 -32.42
CA PRO A 292 8.80 22.65 -32.47
C PRO A 292 8.47 24.13 -32.71
N GLU A 293 7.33 24.40 -33.33
CA GLU A 293 6.86 25.76 -33.61
C GLU A 293 6.04 26.33 -32.45
N ALA A 294 5.63 25.52 -31.48
CA ALA A 294 4.89 25.96 -30.32
C ALA A 294 5.79 26.71 -29.36
N ARG A 295 5.40 27.90 -29.00
CA ARG A 295 6.05 28.70 -27.95
C ARG A 295 5.23 28.59 -26.68
N ILE A 296 5.75 27.86 -25.70
CA ILE A 296 5.19 27.73 -24.38
C ILE A 296 6.07 28.50 -23.41
N GLY A 297 5.46 29.35 -22.61
CA GLY A 297 6.06 29.96 -21.44
C GLY A 297 5.44 29.44 -20.16
N VAL A 298 5.88 29.96 -19.04
CA VAL A 298 5.28 29.70 -17.74
C VAL A 298 5.24 30.96 -16.89
N SER A 299 4.09 31.25 -16.33
CA SER A 299 3.90 32.30 -15.34
C SER A 299 3.89 31.71 -13.95
N ILE A 300 4.72 32.24 -13.05
CA ILE A 300 4.93 31.69 -11.70
C ILE A 300 4.56 32.72 -10.64
N GLY A 301 3.71 32.31 -9.71
CA GLY A 301 3.46 33.07 -8.48
C GLY A 301 4.10 32.37 -7.29
N ILE A 302 4.73 33.14 -6.42
CA ILE A 302 5.52 32.65 -5.29
C ILE A 302 4.93 33.17 -3.98
N ALA A 303 4.66 32.26 -3.04
CA ALA A 303 4.26 32.58 -1.67
C ALA A 303 5.05 31.73 -0.68
N SER A 304 5.31 32.27 0.51
CA SER A 304 6.18 31.64 1.50
C SER A 304 5.59 31.66 2.91
N ALA A 305 5.60 30.52 3.59
CA ALA A 305 5.28 30.44 5.00
C ALA A 305 6.48 30.87 5.87
N PRO A 306 6.25 31.61 6.96
CA PRO A 306 4.94 32.00 7.51
C PRO A 306 4.40 33.34 6.98
N TRP A 307 5.14 34.04 6.11
CA TRP A 307 4.89 35.48 5.77
C TRP A 307 3.62 35.70 4.94
N ASP A 308 3.32 34.78 4.00
CA ASP A 308 2.17 34.87 3.09
C ASP A 308 1.00 33.97 3.51
N GLY A 309 1.18 33.18 4.59
CA GLY A 309 0.16 32.29 5.15
C GLY A 309 0.78 31.15 5.96
N ASN A 310 -0.06 30.47 6.76
CA ASN A 310 0.31 29.33 7.60
C ASN A 310 -0.47 28.06 7.26
N SER A 311 -1.38 28.12 6.29
CA SER A 311 -2.16 27.00 5.78
C SER A 311 -1.95 26.81 4.29
N ALA A 312 -2.26 25.61 3.78
CA ALA A 312 -2.19 25.29 2.35
C ALA A 312 -3.05 26.24 1.52
N ASP A 313 -4.29 26.51 1.97
CA ASP A 313 -5.25 27.36 1.24
C ASP A 313 -4.77 28.81 1.18
N GLU A 314 -4.21 29.34 2.27
CA GLU A 314 -3.65 30.69 2.31
C GLU A 314 -2.47 30.84 1.36
N LEU A 315 -1.53 29.90 1.39
CA LEU A 315 -0.33 29.91 0.55
C LEU A 315 -0.66 29.73 -0.92
N LEU A 316 -1.55 28.80 -1.27
CA LEU A 316 -2.00 28.62 -2.65
C LEU A 316 -2.72 29.86 -3.17
N SER A 317 -3.62 30.45 -2.37
CA SER A 317 -4.32 31.68 -2.74
C SER A 317 -3.38 32.87 -2.92
N ALA A 318 -2.35 32.98 -2.06
CA ALA A 318 -1.32 34.03 -2.18
C ALA A 318 -0.47 33.83 -3.43
N ALA A 319 -0.01 32.60 -3.70
CA ALA A 319 0.76 32.25 -4.89
C ALA A 319 -0.07 32.45 -6.18
N ASP A 320 -1.36 32.10 -6.18
CA ASP A 320 -2.23 32.30 -7.32
C ASP A 320 -2.41 33.79 -7.67
N ARG A 321 -2.63 34.66 -6.66
CA ARG A 321 -2.66 36.12 -6.87
C ARG A 321 -1.36 36.63 -7.47
N ALA A 322 -0.22 36.13 -7.02
CA ALA A 322 1.09 36.49 -7.56
C ALA A 322 1.28 36.00 -9.00
N MET A 323 0.83 34.78 -9.32
CA MET A 323 0.85 34.22 -10.67
C MET A 323 -0.01 35.04 -11.63
N TYR A 324 -1.20 35.45 -11.19
CA TYR A 324 -2.03 36.34 -12.00
C TYR A 324 -1.35 37.69 -12.26
N ALA A 325 -0.63 38.25 -11.27
CA ALA A 325 0.19 39.44 -11.47
C ALA A 325 1.34 39.23 -12.47
N ALA A 326 1.97 38.05 -12.48
CA ALA A 326 2.99 37.69 -13.48
C ALA A 326 2.37 37.65 -14.90
N LYS A 327 1.23 37.05 -15.07
CA LYS A 327 0.49 37.05 -16.37
C LYS A 327 0.16 38.44 -16.86
N ARG A 328 -0.23 39.36 -15.98
CA ARG A 328 -0.52 40.78 -16.32
C ARG A 328 0.72 41.58 -16.68
N ARG A 329 1.90 41.25 -16.14
CA ARG A 329 3.18 41.92 -16.44
C ARG A 329 3.84 41.49 -17.75
N GLY A 330 3.20 40.60 -18.53
CA GLY A 330 3.70 40.24 -19.86
C GLY A 330 3.95 38.73 -20.01
N LYS A 331 3.58 37.90 -19.01
CA LYS A 331 3.78 36.44 -19.01
C LYS A 331 5.26 36.02 -19.00
N GLY A 332 5.53 34.74 -18.91
CA GLY A 332 6.90 34.20 -18.99
C GLY A 332 7.82 34.68 -17.85
N GLY A 333 7.27 34.97 -16.67
CA GLY A 333 8.02 35.51 -15.53
C GLY A 333 7.49 35.01 -14.18
N PHE A 334 8.07 35.49 -13.11
CA PHE A 334 7.61 35.21 -11.76
C PHE A 334 7.38 36.48 -10.93
N VAL A 335 6.50 36.34 -9.93
CA VAL A 335 6.18 37.42 -8.97
C VAL A 335 6.06 36.80 -7.56
N PHE A 336 6.68 37.45 -6.57
CA PHE A 336 6.46 37.16 -5.15
C PHE A 336 5.16 37.82 -4.67
N HIS A 337 4.39 37.16 -3.83
CA HIS A 337 3.16 37.71 -3.28
C HIS A 337 3.39 39.01 -2.50
N ALA A 338 4.44 39.08 -1.70
CA ALA A 338 4.83 40.31 -0.98
C ALA A 338 4.93 41.54 -1.90
N SER A 339 5.43 41.34 -3.13
CA SER A 339 5.53 42.46 -4.12
C SER A 339 4.18 42.89 -4.71
N VAL A 340 3.13 42.08 -4.54
CA VAL A 340 1.76 42.44 -4.97
C VAL A 340 1.07 43.31 -3.94
N CYS A 341 1.37 43.08 -2.66
CA CYS A 341 0.79 43.83 -1.56
C CYS A 341 1.33 45.26 -1.44
N GLU A 342 2.53 45.50 -1.99
CA GLU A 342 3.16 46.86 -2.01
C GLU A 342 2.67 47.74 -3.16
N ALA A 343 1.96 47.19 -4.16
CA ALA A 343 1.41 48.00 -5.28
C ALA A 343 0.01 48.50 -4.93
N PRO A 344 -0.34 49.79 -5.17
CA PRO A 344 -1.67 50.31 -4.88
C PRO A 344 -2.73 49.57 -5.67
N SER A 345 -3.78 49.17 -4.97
CA SER A 345 -4.89 48.35 -5.42
C SER A 345 -5.63 48.89 -6.65
N LEU A 346 -5.39 48.32 -7.81
CA LEU A 346 -6.26 48.40 -8.99
C LEU A 346 -6.75 46.95 -9.30
N VAL A 347 -7.52 46.40 -8.42
CA VAL A 347 -8.20 45.11 -8.69
C VAL A 347 -9.69 45.34 -8.55
N PRO A 348 -10.51 45.09 -9.60
CA PRO A 348 -11.95 44.96 -9.45
C PRO A 348 -12.27 43.73 -8.63
N SER A 349 -13.14 43.87 -7.64
CA SER A 349 -13.52 42.86 -6.65
C SER A 349 -14.54 41.83 -7.18
N ASP A 350 -14.46 41.40 -8.43
CA ASP A 350 -15.43 40.45 -8.97
C ASP A 350 -14.76 39.35 -9.82
N THR A 351 -14.17 38.41 -9.13
CA THR A 351 -14.17 36.99 -9.56
C THR A 351 -13.91 36.15 -8.31
N ALA A 352 -15.00 35.85 -7.62
CA ALA A 352 -15.00 34.86 -6.57
C ALA A 352 -14.61 33.50 -7.17
N PHE A 353 -13.52 32.94 -6.65
CA PHE A 353 -13.19 31.55 -6.85
C PHE A 353 -14.31 30.68 -6.24
N ALA A 354 -15.31 30.34 -7.05
CA ALA A 354 -16.27 29.30 -6.73
C ALA A 354 -15.57 27.96 -6.89
N GLY A 355 -15.16 27.31 -5.78
CA GLY A 355 -14.75 25.95 -5.93
C GLY A 355 -13.83 25.26 -4.94
N PHE A 356 -13.66 25.78 -3.73
CA PHE A 356 -13.15 24.93 -2.63
C PHE A 356 -14.31 24.57 -1.67
N GLY A 357 -15.36 23.90 -2.21
CA GLY A 357 -16.33 23.20 -1.40
C GLY A 357 -15.88 21.75 -1.22
N PRO A 358 -16.16 21.12 -0.05
CA PRO A 358 -15.85 19.71 0.13
C PRO A 358 -16.57 18.91 -0.93
N ALA A 359 -15.85 18.04 -1.62
CA ALA A 359 -16.41 17.10 -2.58
C ALA A 359 -17.53 16.30 -1.87
N SER A 360 -18.78 16.57 -2.25
CA SER A 360 -19.91 15.76 -1.83
C SER A 360 -19.74 14.37 -2.44
N TYR A 361 -19.37 13.41 -1.58
CA TYR A 361 -19.46 11.99 -1.90
C TYR A 361 -20.92 11.67 -2.27
N PRO A 362 -21.19 10.96 -3.36
CA PRO A 362 -22.53 10.46 -3.62
C PRO A 362 -22.86 9.40 -2.56
N GLN A 363 -23.71 9.74 -1.62
CA GLN A 363 -24.42 8.78 -0.80
C GLN A 363 -25.44 8.07 -1.68
N GLY A 364 -25.17 6.85 -2.08
CA GLY A 364 -26.09 6.10 -2.93
C GLY A 364 -25.70 4.66 -3.18
N ALA A 365 -25.45 3.89 -2.14
CA ALA A 365 -25.62 2.44 -2.20
C ALA A 365 -26.57 2.01 -1.11
N LYS A 366 -27.87 2.15 -1.38
CA LYS A 366 -28.90 1.47 -0.60
C LYS A 366 -28.75 -0.03 -0.80
N SER A 367 -28.53 -0.71 0.32
CA SER A 367 -28.87 -2.08 0.65
C SER A 367 -29.99 -2.64 -0.27
N MET A 368 -29.65 -3.69 -1.05
CA MET A 368 -30.58 -4.73 -1.44
C MET A 368 -30.16 -6.01 -0.71
N ALA A 369 -30.62 -6.13 0.53
CA ALA A 369 -30.82 -7.42 1.19
C ALA A 369 -32.31 -7.69 1.13
N GLY A 370 -32.69 -8.83 0.55
CA GLY A 370 -34.06 -9.35 0.64
C GLY A 370 -34.59 -9.92 -0.67
N ALA A 371 -34.22 -11.15 -1.02
CA ALA A 371 -35.05 -12.26 -1.46
C ALA A 371 -34.19 -13.51 -1.70
#